data_8b0566dfac7fe0d0393e2ceeeb0f48f4
#
_entry.id   8b0566dfac7fe0d0393e2ceeeb0f48f4
#
_cell.length_a   1.000
_cell.length_b   1.000
_cell.length_c   1.000
_cell.angle_alpha   90.00
_cell.angle_beta   90.00
_cell.angle_gamma   90.00
#
_symmetry.space_group_name_H-M   'P 1'
#
loop_
_entity.id
_entity.type
_entity.pdbx_description
1 polymer ?
#
loop_
_entity_poly.entity_id
_entity_poly.type
_entity_poly.pdbx_seq_one_letter_code
_entity_poly.pdbx_strand_id
1 'polypeptide(L)'
;HWIERTRLDGDDALLHSPIGLNGAPVFGCLWAWGPAWSDSAVEDLRSSLRGALLLPGQPGYDEARRVLNASIDKHPALVVQPTGTADVRRAVDFARTHALLLAVKCGGHSFGGKSTCDGGLQIDLSHFRGVRVDPRARIAYVAGGSLLGELDHEAMAVGLVTTAGTVSHTGVGGLTLGGGFGRLARRYGLALDNLQGVDIVTADGRLLHASETENPDLFWGVRGGGGNFGVVTSFEFRLHPMQRQVIGGDIV
;
A
#
# COMPACT_ATOMS: atom_id res chain seq x y z
N HIS A 1 9.70 6.72 -6.60
CA HIS A 1 10.44 7.91 -6.11
C HIS A 1 10.78 7.82 -4.62
N TRP A 2 9.95 7.16 -3.80
CA TRP A 2 10.24 6.96 -2.38
C TRP A 2 11.41 5.98 -2.15
N ILE A 3 11.64 5.10 -3.10
CA ILE A 3 12.68 4.07 -3.09
C ILE A 3 14.06 4.64 -3.43
N GLU A 4 14.14 5.74 -4.18
CA GLU A 4 15.42 6.38 -4.54
C GLU A 4 15.97 7.30 -3.45
N ARG A 5 15.15 7.76 -2.48
CA ARG A 5 15.60 8.67 -1.43
C ARG A 5 16.15 8.01 -0.15
N THR A 6 15.96 6.72 0.04
CA THR A 6 16.63 5.97 1.12
C THR A 6 18.07 5.57 0.77
N ARG A 7 18.58 6.00 -0.37
CA ARG A 7 19.96 5.78 -0.84
C ARG A 7 20.88 6.97 -0.63
N LEU A 8 20.59 7.81 0.34
CA LEU A 8 21.46 8.95 0.67
C LEU A 8 22.09 8.70 2.02
N ASP A 9 23.26 8.03 2.00
CA ASP A 9 24.50 8.49 2.63
C ASP A 9 25.61 7.47 2.32
N GLY A 10 26.56 7.93 1.48
CA GLY A 10 27.89 7.37 1.37
C GLY A 10 28.06 6.19 0.40
N ASP A 11 28.66 6.55 -0.67
CA ASP A 11 29.39 5.81 -1.71
C ASP A 11 28.67 5.70 -3.04
N ASP A 12 29.13 6.56 -3.96
CA ASP A 12 29.03 6.41 -5.40
C ASP A 12 29.69 5.09 -5.85
N ALA A 13 28.97 3.99 -5.72
CA ALA A 13 29.27 2.79 -6.49
C ALA A 13 28.69 2.96 -7.89
N LEU A 14 29.39 3.73 -8.71
CA LEU A 14 29.29 3.66 -10.15
C LEU A 14 29.35 2.20 -10.58
N LEU A 15 28.33 1.75 -11.30
CA LEU A 15 28.34 0.49 -12.07
C LEU A 15 29.45 0.61 -13.13
N HIS A 16 30.69 0.41 -12.71
CA HIS A 16 31.77 0.09 -13.61
C HIS A 16 31.75 -1.43 -13.79
N SER A 17 31.37 -1.87 -14.97
CA SER A 17 31.69 -3.24 -15.42
C SER A 17 33.19 -3.45 -15.18
N PRO A 18 33.59 -4.46 -14.38
CA PRO A 18 35.02 -4.77 -14.25
C PRO A 18 35.50 -5.30 -15.60
N ILE A 19 36.23 -4.47 -16.33
CA ILE A 19 37.02 -4.91 -17.49
C ILE A 19 38.28 -5.50 -16.88
N GLY A 20 38.47 -6.82 -17.03
CA GLY A 20 39.71 -7.48 -16.65
C GLY A 20 40.89 -6.89 -17.43
N LEU A 21 42.08 -6.90 -16.84
CA LEU A 21 43.34 -6.35 -17.37
C LEU A 21 43.71 -6.87 -18.77
N ASN A 22 43.01 -7.81 -19.36
CA ASN A 22 43.23 -8.40 -20.68
C ASN A 22 42.02 -8.28 -21.63
N GLY A 23 41.05 -7.38 -21.38
CA GLY A 23 39.96 -7.11 -22.32
C GLY A 23 38.95 -8.25 -22.52
N ALA A 24 39.04 -9.33 -21.74
CA ALA A 24 38.04 -10.41 -21.76
C ALA A 24 36.88 -10.10 -20.80
N PRO A 25 35.62 -10.32 -21.22
CA PRO A 25 34.49 -10.14 -20.31
C PRO A 25 34.57 -11.21 -19.22
N VAL A 26 34.64 -10.78 -17.97
CA VAL A 26 34.56 -11.68 -16.81
C VAL A 26 33.10 -12.09 -16.64
N PHE A 27 32.67 -13.08 -17.42
CA PHE A 27 31.41 -13.81 -17.17
C PHE A 27 31.64 -14.78 -16.00
N GLY A 28 31.51 -14.29 -14.79
CA GLY A 28 31.82 -15.22 -13.69
C GLY A 28 31.49 -14.77 -12.28
N CYS A 29 30.67 -13.74 -12.03
CA CYS A 29 30.30 -13.37 -10.66
C CYS A 29 28.91 -12.77 -10.49
N LEU A 30 27.93 -13.09 -11.34
CA LEU A 30 26.56 -12.58 -11.21
C LEU A 30 25.61 -13.51 -10.42
N TRP A 31 26.11 -14.61 -9.84
CA TRP A 31 25.29 -15.62 -9.15
C TRP A 31 25.64 -15.81 -7.67
N ALA A 32 26.44 -14.92 -7.07
CA ALA A 32 26.84 -15.03 -5.66
C ALA A 32 26.23 -13.98 -4.74
N TRP A 33 25.20 -13.28 -5.18
CA TRP A 33 24.38 -12.48 -4.27
C TRP A 33 23.18 -13.33 -3.87
N GLY A 34 23.38 -14.13 -2.84
CA GLY A 34 22.27 -14.70 -2.07
C GLY A 34 21.38 -13.56 -1.55
N PRO A 35 20.18 -13.88 -1.07
CA PRO A 35 19.29 -12.87 -0.52
C PRO A 35 20.06 -12.04 0.52
N ALA A 36 19.79 -10.72 0.58
CA ALA A 36 20.41 -9.78 1.52
C ALA A 36 20.10 -10.10 3.00
N TRP A 37 19.49 -11.25 3.27
CA TRP A 37 19.09 -11.75 4.58
C TRP A 37 19.37 -13.25 4.70
N SER A 38 19.49 -13.74 5.94
CA SER A 38 19.60 -15.17 6.26
C SER A 38 18.23 -15.84 6.40
N ASP A 39 18.18 -17.15 6.26
CA ASP A 39 16.95 -17.94 6.51
C ASP A 39 16.46 -17.75 7.95
N SER A 40 17.36 -17.56 8.92
CA SER A 40 17.00 -17.27 10.31
C SER A 40 16.30 -15.92 10.43
N ALA A 41 16.71 -14.88 9.69
CA ALA A 41 16.04 -13.57 9.72
C ALA A 41 14.62 -13.67 9.15
N VAL A 42 14.39 -14.49 8.13
CA VAL A 42 13.04 -14.75 7.58
C VAL A 42 12.17 -15.48 8.59
N GLU A 43 12.74 -16.46 9.33
CA GLU A 43 12.00 -17.18 10.36
C GLU A 43 11.69 -16.30 11.57
N ASP A 44 12.62 -15.41 11.96
CA ASP A 44 12.37 -14.39 12.99
C ASP A 44 11.26 -13.44 12.57
N LEU A 45 11.26 -12.98 11.32
CA LEU A 45 10.14 -12.19 10.79
C LEU A 45 8.85 -13.00 10.87
N ARG A 46 8.84 -14.24 10.35
CA ARG A 46 7.66 -15.12 10.35
C ARG A 46 7.06 -15.27 11.75
N SER A 47 7.90 -15.58 12.73
CA SER A 47 7.48 -15.80 14.12
C SER A 47 6.94 -14.52 14.80
N SER A 48 7.35 -13.35 14.32
CA SER A 48 6.93 -12.05 14.86
C SER A 48 5.60 -11.55 14.30
N LEU A 49 5.08 -12.18 13.22
CA LEU A 49 3.82 -11.80 12.58
C LEU A 49 2.64 -12.61 13.12
N ARG A 50 1.48 -11.98 13.20
CA ARG A 50 0.17 -12.67 13.35
C ARG A 50 -0.40 -13.07 11.99
N GLY A 51 -0.09 -12.30 10.96
CA GLY A 51 -0.43 -12.57 9.57
C GLY A 51 0.49 -13.60 8.93
N ALA A 52 0.36 -13.77 7.62
CA ALA A 52 1.15 -14.74 6.86
C ALA A 52 2.41 -14.09 6.25
N LEU A 53 3.48 -14.88 6.16
CA LEU A 53 4.66 -14.61 5.34
C LEU A 53 4.77 -15.71 4.28
N LEU A 54 4.71 -15.31 3.02
CA LEU A 54 4.74 -16.20 1.87
C LEU A 54 6.03 -16.01 1.07
N LEU A 55 6.64 -17.14 0.69
CA LEU A 55 7.81 -17.18 -0.19
C LEU A 55 7.42 -17.78 -1.56
N PRO A 56 8.21 -17.52 -2.61
CA PRO A 56 8.03 -18.15 -3.91
C PRO A 56 7.88 -19.68 -3.80
N GLY A 57 6.89 -20.22 -4.53
CA GLY A 57 6.58 -21.65 -4.50
C GLY A 57 5.68 -22.11 -3.35
N GLN A 58 5.36 -21.27 -2.38
CA GLN A 58 4.43 -21.63 -1.31
C GLN A 58 2.96 -21.41 -1.76
N PRO A 59 2.03 -22.19 -1.22
CA PRO A 59 0.58 -21.98 -1.47
C PRO A 59 0.16 -20.55 -1.14
N GLY A 60 -0.61 -19.93 -2.04
CA GLY A 60 -1.10 -18.56 -1.90
C GLY A 60 -0.14 -17.46 -2.37
N TYR A 61 1.15 -17.76 -2.60
CA TYR A 61 2.12 -16.75 -3.04
C TYR A 61 1.74 -16.12 -4.39
N ASP A 62 1.40 -16.92 -5.40
CA ASP A 62 1.05 -16.42 -6.73
C ASP A 62 -0.25 -15.60 -6.73
N GLU A 63 -1.19 -15.93 -5.88
CA GLU A 63 -2.39 -15.14 -5.67
C GLU A 63 -2.09 -13.80 -4.98
N ALA A 64 -1.29 -13.85 -3.92
CA ALA A 64 -0.93 -12.68 -3.14
C ALA A 64 -0.13 -11.64 -3.94
N ARG A 65 0.80 -12.06 -4.83
CA ARG A 65 1.61 -11.14 -5.64
C ARG A 65 0.86 -10.55 -6.84
N ARG A 66 -0.22 -11.20 -7.28
CA ARG A 66 -0.96 -10.82 -8.49
C ARG A 66 -1.62 -9.46 -8.36
N VAL A 67 -1.60 -8.68 -9.45
CA VAL A 67 -2.27 -7.39 -9.59
C VAL A 67 -3.27 -7.45 -10.75
N LEU A 68 -4.16 -6.45 -10.82
CA LEU A 68 -5.23 -6.41 -11.83
C LEU A 68 -4.70 -6.38 -13.27
N ASN A 69 -3.63 -5.60 -13.49
CA ASN A 69 -3.01 -5.53 -14.81
C ASN A 69 -2.18 -6.79 -15.08
N ALA A 70 -2.71 -7.70 -15.87
CA ALA A 70 -2.07 -8.98 -16.17
C ALA A 70 -0.74 -8.87 -16.95
N SER A 71 -0.42 -7.70 -17.52
CA SER A 71 0.90 -7.46 -18.14
C SER A 71 2.01 -7.25 -17.10
N ILE A 72 1.66 -7.06 -15.83
CA ILE A 72 2.58 -6.91 -14.72
C ILE A 72 2.75 -8.28 -14.02
N ASP A 73 3.88 -8.91 -14.27
CA ASP A 73 4.23 -10.21 -13.68
C ASP A 73 5.55 -10.10 -12.91
N LYS A 74 5.48 -9.48 -11.71
CA LYS A 74 6.62 -9.29 -10.82
C LYS A 74 6.65 -10.35 -9.73
N HIS A 75 7.86 -10.67 -9.26
CA HIS A 75 8.13 -11.72 -8.30
C HIS A 75 8.80 -11.17 -7.03
N PRO A 76 8.02 -10.72 -6.02
CA PRO A 76 8.58 -10.34 -4.72
C PRO A 76 9.34 -11.51 -4.10
N ALA A 77 10.46 -11.24 -3.45
CA ALA A 77 11.15 -12.29 -2.70
C ALA A 77 10.37 -12.74 -1.46
N LEU A 78 9.61 -11.80 -0.88
CA LEU A 78 8.77 -12.00 0.30
C LEU A 78 7.42 -11.30 0.11
N VAL A 79 6.32 -11.95 0.50
CA VAL A 79 5.00 -11.33 0.62
C VAL A 79 4.53 -11.46 2.06
N VAL A 80 4.31 -10.32 2.71
CA VAL A 80 3.69 -10.26 4.05
C VAL A 80 2.22 -9.91 3.89
N GLN A 81 1.32 -10.73 4.46
CA GLN A 81 -0.11 -10.47 4.56
C GLN A 81 -0.46 -10.11 6.00
N PRO A 82 -0.38 -8.82 6.39
CA PRO A 82 -0.62 -8.40 7.75
C PRO A 82 -2.09 -8.52 8.13
N THR A 83 -2.36 -8.75 9.41
CA THR A 83 -3.68 -8.69 10.02
C THR A 83 -3.87 -7.48 10.92
N GLY A 84 -2.84 -6.65 11.06
CA GLY A 84 -2.87 -5.44 11.88
C GLY A 84 -1.63 -4.56 11.69
N THR A 85 -1.65 -3.38 12.28
CA THR A 85 -0.60 -2.37 12.20
C THR A 85 0.75 -2.89 12.72
N ALA A 86 0.75 -3.77 13.72
CA ALA A 86 1.99 -4.33 14.26
C ALA A 86 2.75 -5.16 13.22
N ASP A 87 2.04 -5.96 12.42
CA ASP A 87 2.63 -6.74 11.33
C ASP A 87 3.20 -5.83 10.24
N VAL A 88 2.48 -4.73 9.90
CA VAL A 88 2.95 -3.72 8.94
C VAL A 88 4.27 -3.11 9.41
N ARG A 89 4.37 -2.74 10.69
CA ARG A 89 5.62 -2.20 11.27
C ARG A 89 6.76 -3.20 11.17
N ARG A 90 6.53 -4.48 11.50
CA ARG A 90 7.54 -5.54 11.38
C ARG A 90 8.03 -5.71 9.95
N ALA A 91 7.11 -5.68 8.97
CA ALA A 91 7.47 -5.78 7.55
C ALA A 91 8.29 -4.56 7.07
N VAL A 92 7.91 -3.34 7.49
CA VAL A 92 8.66 -2.10 7.18
C VAL A 92 10.06 -2.14 7.81
N ASP A 93 10.17 -2.50 9.08
CA ASP A 93 11.46 -2.60 9.79
C ASP A 93 12.37 -3.65 9.15
N PHE A 94 11.82 -4.79 8.76
CA PHE A 94 12.56 -5.83 8.04
C PHE A 94 13.07 -5.32 6.70
N ALA A 95 12.21 -4.71 5.88
CA ALA A 95 12.59 -4.15 4.59
C ALA A 95 13.67 -3.07 4.73
N ARG A 96 13.56 -2.20 5.73
CA ARG A 96 14.55 -1.17 6.03
C ARG A 96 15.89 -1.76 6.46
N THR A 97 15.88 -2.73 7.39
CA THR A 97 17.09 -3.36 7.92
C THR A 97 17.88 -4.09 6.83
N HIS A 98 17.17 -4.70 5.87
CA HIS A 98 17.79 -5.46 4.79
C HIS A 98 17.86 -4.70 3.47
N ALA A 99 17.61 -3.37 3.48
CA ALA A 99 17.63 -2.49 2.30
C ALA A 99 16.78 -3.02 1.11
N LEU A 100 15.60 -3.58 1.41
CA LEU A 100 14.71 -4.16 0.42
C LEU A 100 13.83 -3.12 -0.24
N LEU A 101 13.57 -3.33 -1.52
CA LEU A 101 12.48 -2.65 -2.21
C LEU A 101 11.15 -3.04 -1.57
N LEU A 102 10.37 -2.04 -1.16
CA LEU A 102 9.06 -2.25 -0.53
C LEU A 102 7.94 -1.83 -1.48
N ALA A 103 6.99 -2.74 -1.72
CA ALA A 103 5.75 -2.47 -2.42
C ALA A 103 4.54 -2.72 -1.50
N VAL A 104 3.48 -1.92 -1.68
CA VAL A 104 2.25 -2.06 -0.89
C VAL A 104 1.07 -2.30 -1.81
N LYS A 105 0.36 -3.42 -1.60
CA LYS A 105 -0.84 -3.80 -2.32
C LYS A 105 -2.07 -3.69 -1.41
N CYS A 106 -3.08 -2.96 -1.84
CA CYS A 106 -4.44 -2.99 -1.30
C CYS A 106 -5.33 -3.78 -2.30
N GLY A 107 -6.14 -3.13 -3.13
CA GLY A 107 -6.94 -3.79 -4.17
C GLY A 107 -6.18 -4.19 -5.44
N GLY A 108 -4.89 -3.90 -5.56
CA GLY A 108 -4.07 -4.29 -6.71
C GLY A 108 -4.35 -3.56 -8.03
N HIS A 109 -5.01 -2.40 -8.00
CA HIS A 109 -5.43 -1.63 -9.19
C HIS A 109 -4.34 -0.71 -9.78
N SER A 110 -3.08 -0.81 -9.35
CA SER A 110 -1.99 0.00 -9.91
C SER A 110 -1.69 -0.39 -11.36
N PHE A 111 -2.08 0.44 -12.32
CA PHE A 111 -1.79 0.21 -13.74
C PHE A 111 -0.29 0.12 -14.04
N GLY A 112 0.52 0.92 -13.37
CA GLY A 112 1.98 0.93 -13.51
C GLY A 112 2.70 -0.15 -12.68
N GLY A 113 1.97 -1.08 -12.03
CA GLY A 113 2.57 -2.19 -11.28
C GLY A 113 3.37 -1.77 -10.04
N LYS A 114 3.08 -0.60 -9.45
CA LYS A 114 3.78 -0.09 -8.25
C LYS A 114 3.34 -0.80 -6.96
N SER A 115 2.25 -1.57 -7.01
CA SER A 115 1.74 -2.34 -5.86
C SER A 115 2.40 -3.72 -5.69
N THR A 116 3.36 -4.05 -6.55
CA THR A 116 4.21 -5.26 -6.47
C THR A 116 5.62 -4.93 -6.95
N CYS A 117 6.60 -5.76 -6.65
CA CYS A 117 8.02 -5.53 -6.97
C CYS A 117 8.72 -6.84 -7.31
N ASP A 118 9.89 -6.74 -7.97
CA ASP A 118 10.78 -7.88 -8.15
C ASP A 118 11.84 -7.91 -7.05
N GLY A 119 12.07 -9.09 -6.49
CA GLY A 119 13.15 -9.36 -5.53
C GLY A 119 13.05 -8.62 -4.19
N GLY A 120 12.00 -7.82 -3.98
CA GLY A 120 11.77 -7.05 -2.76
C GLY A 120 10.75 -7.68 -1.82
N LEU A 121 10.22 -6.89 -0.89
CA LEU A 121 9.15 -7.25 0.02
C LEU A 121 7.84 -6.58 -0.42
N GLN A 122 6.79 -7.38 -0.62
CA GLN A 122 5.43 -6.86 -0.83
C GLN A 122 4.62 -6.98 0.46
N ILE A 123 4.01 -5.89 0.91
CA ILE A 123 2.97 -5.90 1.94
C ILE A 123 1.62 -5.99 1.23
N ASP A 124 0.95 -7.13 1.34
CA ASP A 124 -0.38 -7.36 0.79
C ASP A 124 -1.44 -7.16 1.89
N LEU A 125 -2.09 -6.00 1.87
CA LEU A 125 -3.10 -5.60 2.86
C LEU A 125 -4.45 -6.31 2.67
N SER A 126 -4.60 -7.26 1.73
CA SER A 126 -5.87 -7.89 1.42
C SER A 126 -6.54 -8.60 2.60
N HIS A 127 -5.78 -8.95 3.65
CA HIS A 127 -6.28 -9.54 4.89
C HIS A 127 -6.44 -8.52 6.03
N PHE A 128 -6.08 -7.26 5.78
CA PHE A 128 -6.22 -6.17 6.77
C PHE A 128 -7.39 -5.26 6.39
N ARG A 129 -8.61 -5.79 6.49
CA ARG A 129 -9.86 -5.13 6.11
C ARG A 129 -10.75 -4.88 7.31
N GLY A 130 -11.61 -3.89 7.17
CA GLY A 130 -12.66 -3.58 8.11
C GLY A 130 -13.13 -2.14 7.94
N VAL A 131 -14.43 -1.94 8.07
CA VAL A 131 -15.06 -0.64 8.03
C VAL A 131 -15.95 -0.50 9.26
N ARG A 132 -15.80 0.58 10.00
CA ARG A 132 -16.67 0.94 11.13
C ARG A 132 -17.22 2.34 10.88
N VAL A 133 -18.52 2.47 10.87
CA VAL A 133 -19.19 3.76 10.69
C VAL A 133 -19.72 4.28 12.03
N ASP A 134 -19.43 5.54 12.34
CA ASP A 134 -20.12 6.31 13.36
C ASP A 134 -21.16 7.22 12.69
N PRO A 135 -22.44 6.84 12.71
CA PRO A 135 -23.48 7.61 12.02
C PRO A 135 -23.79 8.95 12.70
N ARG A 136 -23.50 9.11 13.99
CA ARG A 136 -23.70 10.37 14.70
C ARG A 136 -22.61 11.39 14.34
N ALA A 137 -21.37 10.96 14.37
CA ALA A 137 -20.23 11.77 13.97
C ALA A 137 -20.13 11.91 12.44
N ARG A 138 -20.78 11.02 11.67
CA ARG A 138 -20.67 10.90 10.22
C ARG A 138 -19.24 10.67 9.79
N ILE A 139 -18.59 9.71 10.44
CA ILE A 139 -17.21 9.31 10.18
C ILE A 139 -17.19 7.80 9.87
N ALA A 140 -16.44 7.42 8.84
CA ALA A 140 -16.06 6.03 8.60
C ALA A 140 -14.59 5.84 8.95
N TYR A 141 -14.31 4.83 9.76
CA TYR A 141 -12.96 4.32 10.03
C TYR A 141 -12.74 3.11 9.16
N VAL A 142 -11.75 3.16 8.29
CA VAL A 142 -11.53 2.19 7.22
C VAL A 142 -10.12 1.64 7.29
N ALA A 143 -9.96 0.34 7.45
CA ALA A 143 -8.66 -0.31 7.48
C ALA A 143 -7.95 -0.24 6.12
N GLY A 144 -6.61 -0.21 6.13
CA GLY A 144 -5.76 0.07 4.97
C GLY A 144 -5.93 -0.85 3.76
N GLY A 145 -6.41 -2.08 3.98
CA GLY A 145 -6.66 -3.07 2.93
C GLY A 145 -8.11 -3.16 2.44
N SER A 146 -9.02 -2.35 2.98
CA SER A 146 -10.44 -2.38 2.62
C SER A 146 -10.68 -1.98 1.17
N LEU A 147 -11.74 -2.53 0.60
CA LEU A 147 -12.20 -2.22 -0.75
C LEU A 147 -13.32 -1.17 -0.72
N LEU A 148 -13.50 -0.46 -1.82
CA LEU A 148 -14.54 0.57 -1.95
C LEU A 148 -15.95 0.03 -1.70
N GLY A 149 -16.25 -1.18 -2.19
CA GLY A 149 -17.55 -1.80 -1.97
C GLY A 149 -17.85 -2.11 -0.51
N GLU A 150 -16.83 -2.36 0.32
CA GLU A 150 -16.99 -2.56 1.77
C GLU A 150 -17.34 -1.24 2.45
N LEU A 151 -16.68 -0.13 2.07
CA LEU A 151 -16.99 1.20 2.57
C LEU A 151 -18.40 1.64 2.16
N ASP A 152 -18.77 1.44 0.90
CA ASP A 152 -20.10 1.77 0.38
C ASP A 152 -21.18 0.98 1.10
N HIS A 153 -20.97 -0.33 1.32
CA HIS A 153 -21.92 -1.20 1.98
C HIS A 153 -22.23 -0.75 3.41
N GLU A 154 -21.17 -0.50 4.20
CA GLU A 154 -21.33 -0.09 5.61
C GLU A 154 -21.89 1.33 5.75
N ALA A 155 -21.46 2.27 4.90
CA ALA A 155 -21.96 3.64 4.94
C ALA A 155 -23.44 3.73 4.52
N MET A 156 -23.82 3.03 3.43
CA MET A 156 -25.20 3.02 2.94
C MET A 156 -26.17 2.29 3.89
N ALA A 157 -25.70 1.35 4.70
CA ALA A 157 -26.53 0.70 5.72
C ALA A 157 -27.17 1.72 6.67
N VAL A 158 -26.50 2.85 6.90
CA VAL A 158 -26.96 3.94 7.77
C VAL A 158 -27.35 5.22 7.00
N GLY A 159 -27.52 5.15 5.66
CA GLY A 159 -27.94 6.25 4.81
C GLY A 159 -26.88 7.32 4.59
N LEU A 160 -25.62 6.95 4.68
CA LEU A 160 -24.46 7.82 4.50
C LEU A 160 -23.61 7.36 3.31
N VAL A 161 -22.83 8.28 2.73
CA VAL A 161 -21.87 8.03 1.64
C VAL A 161 -20.65 8.91 1.80
N THR A 162 -19.56 8.54 1.12
CA THR A 162 -18.44 9.44 0.81
C THR A 162 -18.06 9.30 -0.66
N THR A 163 -17.23 10.20 -1.18
CA THR A 163 -16.68 10.00 -2.53
C THR A 163 -15.72 8.82 -2.50
N ALA A 164 -16.01 7.84 -3.32
CA ALA A 164 -15.16 6.67 -3.59
C ALA A 164 -14.93 6.56 -5.11
N GLY A 165 -14.31 5.48 -5.58
CA GLY A 165 -14.15 5.22 -7.00
C GLY A 165 -15.41 4.66 -7.65
N THR A 166 -15.29 4.17 -8.88
CA THR A 166 -16.40 3.62 -9.67
C THR A 166 -16.45 2.09 -9.70
N VAL A 167 -15.43 1.42 -9.16
CA VAL A 167 -15.26 -0.04 -9.20
C VAL A 167 -15.13 -0.58 -7.78
N SER A 168 -16.09 -1.39 -7.35
CA SER A 168 -16.23 -1.85 -5.95
C SER A 168 -15.01 -2.62 -5.40
N HIS A 169 -14.29 -3.35 -6.24
CA HIS A 169 -13.09 -4.09 -5.83
C HIS A 169 -11.79 -3.28 -5.88
N THR A 170 -11.85 -1.96 -6.14
CA THR A 170 -10.70 -1.08 -6.00
C THR A 170 -10.37 -0.90 -4.53
N GLY A 171 -9.08 -0.90 -4.19
CA GLY A 171 -8.63 -0.64 -2.84
C GLY A 171 -8.78 0.82 -2.42
N VAL A 172 -9.34 1.04 -1.23
CA VAL A 172 -9.53 2.38 -0.66
C VAL A 172 -8.20 3.14 -0.59
N GLY A 173 -7.12 2.46 -0.13
CA GLY A 173 -5.83 3.10 0.12
C GLY A 173 -5.23 3.71 -1.14
N GLY A 174 -4.99 2.91 -2.17
CA GLY A 174 -4.35 3.38 -3.40
C GLY A 174 -5.16 4.47 -4.12
N LEU A 175 -6.49 4.34 -4.11
CA LEU A 175 -7.39 5.32 -4.70
C LEU A 175 -7.31 6.66 -3.96
N THR A 176 -7.51 6.66 -2.65
CA THR A 176 -7.57 7.88 -1.83
C THR A 176 -6.25 8.63 -1.82
N LEU A 177 -5.14 7.92 -1.63
CA LEU A 177 -3.79 8.52 -1.61
C LEU A 177 -3.40 9.14 -2.96
N GLY A 178 -3.99 8.69 -4.07
CA GLY A 178 -3.79 9.26 -5.41
C GLY A 178 -4.83 10.31 -5.81
N GLY A 179 -5.76 10.68 -4.92
CA GLY A 179 -6.83 11.64 -5.19
C GLY A 179 -8.23 11.05 -5.04
N GLY A 180 -8.54 10.04 -5.84
CA GLY A 180 -9.81 9.31 -5.77
C GLY A 180 -10.99 10.02 -6.43
N PHE A 181 -11.09 9.87 -7.75
CA PHE A 181 -12.23 10.37 -8.53
C PHE A 181 -13.36 9.34 -8.58
N GLY A 182 -14.60 9.81 -8.40
CA GLY A 182 -15.79 8.98 -8.47
C GLY A 182 -17.05 9.76 -8.82
N ARG A 183 -18.19 9.06 -8.88
CA ARG A 183 -19.49 9.66 -9.31
C ARG A 183 -19.97 10.79 -8.42
N LEU A 184 -19.56 10.82 -7.16
CA LEU A 184 -19.93 11.85 -6.19
C LEU A 184 -18.95 13.04 -6.16
N ALA A 185 -17.87 13.02 -6.95
CA ALA A 185 -16.83 14.04 -6.90
C ALA A 185 -17.32 15.46 -7.21
N ARG A 186 -18.31 15.62 -8.08
CA ARG A 186 -18.92 16.93 -8.36
C ARG A 186 -19.72 17.50 -7.19
N ARG A 187 -20.17 16.64 -6.28
CA ARG A 187 -21.02 17.05 -5.14
C ARG A 187 -20.19 17.20 -3.86
N TYR A 188 -19.23 16.34 -3.64
CA TYR A 188 -18.51 16.23 -2.37
C TYR A 188 -16.99 16.32 -2.51
N GLY A 189 -16.46 16.66 -3.68
CA GLY A 189 -15.01 16.66 -3.94
C GLY A 189 -14.47 15.25 -4.19
N LEU A 190 -13.16 15.12 -4.25
CA LEU A 190 -12.44 13.85 -4.40
C LEU A 190 -12.51 13.03 -3.11
N ALA A 191 -12.06 11.77 -3.15
CA ALA A 191 -11.96 10.94 -1.95
C ALA A 191 -11.04 11.58 -0.90
N LEU A 192 -9.90 12.14 -1.33
CA LEU A 192 -8.96 12.85 -0.45
C LEU A 192 -9.54 14.11 0.20
N ASP A 193 -10.55 14.78 -0.43
CA ASP A 193 -11.20 15.97 0.15
C ASP A 193 -12.14 15.59 1.31
N ASN A 194 -12.52 14.32 1.38
CA ASN A 194 -13.32 13.75 2.45
C ASN A 194 -12.50 13.07 3.54
N LEU A 195 -11.18 13.01 3.37
CA LEU A 195 -10.28 12.45 4.36
C LEU A 195 -10.12 13.41 5.53
N GLN A 196 -10.28 12.92 6.76
CA GLN A 196 -10.15 13.69 8.01
C GLN A 196 -8.88 13.32 8.77
N GLY A 197 -8.40 12.10 8.62
CA GLY A 197 -7.18 11.62 9.25
C GLY A 197 -6.74 10.27 8.71
N VAL A 198 -5.49 9.92 9.00
CA VAL A 198 -4.91 8.62 8.70
C VAL A 198 -3.98 8.17 9.82
N ASP A 199 -3.91 6.86 10.05
CA ASP A 199 -2.80 6.24 10.77
C ASP A 199 -1.84 5.65 9.75
N ILE A 200 -0.56 6.01 9.85
CA ILE A 200 0.47 5.66 8.87
C ILE A 200 1.74 5.12 9.53
N VAL A 201 2.27 4.03 9.00
CA VAL A 201 3.60 3.53 9.34
C VAL A 201 4.60 4.14 8.36
N THR A 202 5.47 5.00 8.86
CA THR A 202 6.52 5.67 8.08
C THR A 202 7.71 4.75 7.82
N ALA A 203 8.62 5.16 6.90
CA ALA A 203 9.77 4.33 6.51
C ALA A 203 10.72 3.97 7.66
N ASP A 204 10.77 4.80 8.69
CA ASP A 204 11.54 4.56 9.90
C ASP A 204 10.82 3.66 10.93
N GLY A 205 9.66 3.08 10.55
CA GLY A 205 8.88 2.15 11.38
C GLY A 205 8.01 2.81 12.45
N ARG A 206 7.93 4.17 12.48
CA ARG A 206 7.04 4.86 13.43
C ARG A 206 5.59 4.79 12.96
N LEU A 207 4.68 4.58 13.89
CA LEU A 207 3.26 4.79 13.69
C LEU A 207 2.91 6.22 14.06
N LEU A 208 2.36 6.96 13.11
CA LEU A 208 1.92 8.33 13.29
C LEU A 208 0.45 8.46 12.93
N HIS A 209 -0.27 9.32 13.67
CA HIS A 209 -1.53 9.87 13.21
C HIS A 209 -1.28 11.16 12.44
N ALA A 210 -1.99 11.37 11.33
CA ALA A 210 -1.91 12.60 10.54
C ALA A 210 -3.32 13.12 10.23
N SER A 211 -3.56 14.37 10.56
CA SER A 211 -4.83 15.09 10.38
C SER A 211 -4.55 16.60 10.17
N GLU A 212 -5.58 17.41 10.04
CA GLU A 212 -5.41 18.86 9.95
C GLU A 212 -4.74 19.48 11.19
N THR A 213 -4.85 18.83 12.35
CA THR A 213 -4.32 19.34 13.63
C THR A 213 -3.12 18.59 14.15
N GLU A 214 -2.84 17.41 13.64
CA GLU A 214 -1.71 16.58 14.04
C GLU A 214 -0.91 16.14 12.80
N ASN A 215 0.41 16.40 12.80
CA ASN A 215 1.27 16.14 11.64
C ASN A 215 0.70 16.69 10.31
N PRO A 216 0.31 18.00 10.24
CA PRO A 216 -0.44 18.56 9.13
C PRO A 216 0.31 18.49 7.78
N ASP A 217 1.63 18.63 7.78
CA ASP A 217 2.44 18.50 6.55
C ASP A 217 2.39 17.08 5.98
N LEU A 218 2.43 16.07 6.88
CA LEU A 218 2.27 14.67 6.48
C LEU A 218 0.86 14.44 5.95
N PHE A 219 -0.16 14.99 6.61
CA PHE A 219 -1.56 14.91 6.17
C PHE A 219 -1.76 15.54 4.79
N TRP A 220 -1.15 16.70 4.56
CA TRP A 220 -1.15 17.32 3.23
C TRP A 220 -0.46 16.41 2.20
N GLY A 221 0.68 15.84 2.53
CA GLY A 221 1.45 14.97 1.63
C GLY A 221 0.70 13.71 1.20
N VAL A 222 0.03 13.02 2.12
CA VAL A 222 -0.72 11.78 1.82
C VAL A 222 -1.99 12.04 0.99
N ARG A 223 -2.47 13.28 0.94
CA ARG A 223 -3.62 13.70 0.14
C ARG A 223 -3.18 14.02 -1.30
N GLY A 224 -2.94 12.99 -2.10
CA GLY A 224 -2.54 13.06 -3.52
C GLY A 224 -1.10 12.64 -3.80
N GLY A 225 -0.22 12.59 -2.79
CA GLY A 225 1.18 12.18 -2.96
C GLY A 225 1.40 10.67 -3.05
N GLY A 226 0.32 9.87 -2.97
CA GLY A 226 0.40 8.41 -3.09
C GLY A 226 1.13 7.75 -1.93
N GLY A 227 1.79 6.62 -2.19
CA GLY A 227 2.50 5.81 -1.19
C GLY A 227 3.89 6.32 -0.80
N ASN A 228 4.23 7.58 -1.07
CA ASN A 228 5.60 8.09 -0.85
C ASN A 228 5.93 8.39 0.62
N PHE A 229 4.96 8.35 1.52
CA PHE A 229 5.10 8.77 2.92
C PHE A 229 5.06 7.61 3.91
N GLY A 230 4.63 6.42 3.48
CA GLY A 230 4.52 5.24 4.32
C GLY A 230 3.35 4.34 3.94
N VAL A 231 3.06 3.40 4.83
CA VAL A 231 1.94 2.45 4.70
C VAL A 231 0.79 2.92 5.58
N VAL A 232 -0.29 3.41 4.96
CA VAL A 232 -1.50 3.81 5.70
C VAL A 232 -2.25 2.56 6.17
N THR A 233 -2.49 2.48 7.46
CA THR A 233 -3.15 1.35 8.12
C THR A 233 -4.60 1.62 8.49
N SER A 234 -4.98 2.92 8.61
CA SER A 234 -6.35 3.35 8.86
C SER A 234 -6.62 4.68 8.16
N PHE A 235 -7.83 4.84 7.67
CA PHE A 235 -8.35 6.08 7.09
C PHE A 235 -9.59 6.52 7.86
N GLU A 236 -9.76 7.84 8.07
CA GLU A 236 -10.95 8.46 8.64
C GLU A 236 -11.62 9.32 7.58
N PHE A 237 -12.83 8.91 7.13
CA PHE A 237 -13.57 9.63 6.11
C PHE A 237 -14.76 10.36 6.69
N ARG A 238 -14.96 11.60 6.25
CA ARG A 238 -16.23 12.32 6.40
C ARG A 238 -17.28 11.67 5.55
N LEU A 239 -18.47 11.46 6.14
CA LEU A 239 -19.63 10.92 5.45
C LEU A 239 -20.71 11.98 5.27
N HIS A 240 -21.49 11.84 4.20
CA HIS A 240 -22.56 12.74 3.81
C HIS A 240 -23.89 11.96 3.75
N PRO A 241 -25.01 12.59 4.16
CA PRO A 241 -26.33 11.97 3.99
C PRO A 241 -26.67 11.78 2.52
N MET A 242 -27.22 10.62 2.19
CA MET A 242 -27.69 10.32 0.84
C MET A 242 -28.91 9.40 0.87
N GLN A 243 -29.84 9.63 -0.07
CA GLN A 243 -30.96 8.73 -0.26
C GLN A 243 -30.48 7.41 -0.88
N ARG A 244 -31.13 6.29 -0.50
CA ARG A 244 -30.78 4.95 -1.04
C ARG A 244 -31.08 4.80 -2.53
N GLN A 245 -32.04 5.57 -3.03
CA GLN A 245 -32.39 5.55 -4.46
C GLN A 245 -31.88 6.80 -5.14
N VAL A 246 -31.16 6.61 -6.21
CA VAL A 246 -30.65 7.68 -7.08
C VAL A 246 -30.99 7.36 -8.52
N ILE A 247 -31.18 8.39 -9.33
CA ILE A 247 -31.30 8.24 -10.79
C ILE A 247 -29.88 8.32 -11.36
N GLY A 248 -29.50 7.31 -12.13
CA GLY A 248 -28.22 7.26 -12.84
C GLY A 248 -28.46 6.81 -14.26
N GLY A 249 -27.63 7.28 -15.19
CA GLY A 249 -27.69 6.92 -16.61
C GLY A 249 -26.79 7.81 -17.44
N ASP A 250 -26.65 7.45 -18.71
CA ASP A 250 -25.98 8.26 -19.70
C ASP A 250 -27.02 9.10 -20.46
N ILE A 251 -26.71 10.37 -20.67
CA ILE A 251 -27.47 11.24 -21.57
C ILE A 251 -26.82 11.08 -22.95
N VAL A 252 -27.55 10.46 -23.86
CA VAL A 252 -27.15 10.28 -25.26
C VAL A 252 -27.72 11.40 -26.11
#